data_73bf944abf7a716eeb8162ed8a6a965c
#
_entry.id   73bf944abf7a716eeb8162ed8a6a965c
#
_cell.length_a   1.000
_cell.length_b   1.000
_cell.length_c   1.000
_cell.angle_alpha   90.00
_cell.angle_beta   90.00
_cell.angle_gamma   90.00
#
_symmetry.space_group_name_H-M   'P 1'
#
loop_
_entity.id
_entity.type
_entity.pdbx_description
1 polymer ?
#
loop_
_entity_poly.entity_id
_entity_poly.type
_entity_poly.pdbx_seq_one_letter_code
_entity_poly.pdbx_strand_id
1 'polypeptide(L)'
;MERRYPVILREFGYRPDSGGPGEYSGGNGVVRDLEFLEPIQISLLTERRSRAPYGLAGGEPAKMGINTWIKQTTEGQTRRVNLGGKAAVHMAAGDRLVLQTPGGGGWGKKVEGAKANGIANGYKPQWEARGSLAEKSMAEAAFGA
;
A
#
# COMPACT_ATOMS: atom_id res chain seq x y z
N MET A 1 -4.07 -12.04 10.42
CA MET A 1 -5.27 -11.24 10.63
C MET A 1 -6.51 -12.12 10.62
N GLU A 2 -6.76 -12.88 9.60
CA GLU A 2 -7.92 -13.79 9.41
C GLU A 2 -8.13 -14.82 10.52
N ARG A 3 -7.06 -15.29 11.19
CA ARG A 3 -7.16 -16.21 12.33
C ARG A 3 -7.72 -15.57 13.62
N ARG A 4 -7.71 -14.23 13.71
CA ARG A 4 -8.12 -13.50 14.94
C ARG A 4 -9.40 -12.71 14.76
N TYR A 5 -9.71 -12.34 13.53
CA TYR A 5 -10.86 -11.50 13.21
C TYR A 5 -11.62 -12.12 12.03
N PRO A 6 -12.95 -11.98 11.99
CA PRO A 6 -13.79 -12.49 10.92
C PRO A 6 -13.67 -11.60 9.68
N VAL A 7 -12.50 -11.62 9.05
CA VAL A 7 -12.17 -10.84 7.85
C VAL A 7 -11.43 -11.68 6.83
N ILE A 8 -11.58 -11.34 5.56
CA ILE A 8 -10.78 -11.88 4.45
C ILE A 8 -9.89 -10.76 3.90
N LEU A 9 -8.61 -11.03 3.76
CA LEU A 9 -7.67 -10.17 3.05
C LEU A 9 -7.76 -10.47 1.55
N ARG A 10 -8.55 -9.67 0.81
CA ARG A 10 -8.79 -9.84 -0.62
C ARG A 10 -7.59 -9.46 -1.47
N GLU A 11 -6.89 -8.41 -1.05
CA GLU A 11 -5.72 -7.89 -1.76
C GLU A 11 -4.72 -7.32 -0.76
N PHE A 12 -3.45 -7.60 -0.98
CA PHE A 12 -2.34 -6.90 -0.36
C PHE A 12 -1.18 -6.82 -1.34
N GLY A 13 -0.85 -5.62 -1.77
CA GLY A 13 0.19 -5.42 -2.77
C GLY A 13 0.68 -3.97 -2.83
N TYR A 14 1.68 -3.73 -3.66
CA TYR A 14 2.12 -2.37 -3.93
C TYR A 14 1.06 -1.61 -4.75
N ARG A 15 0.95 -0.31 -4.46
CA ARG A 15 0.15 0.64 -5.23
C ARG A 15 1.04 1.27 -6.31
N PRO A 16 0.98 0.82 -7.57
CA PRO A 16 1.85 1.31 -8.63
C PRO A 16 1.75 2.82 -8.79
N ASP A 17 2.85 3.46 -9.18
CA ASP A 17 2.94 4.88 -9.52
C ASP A 17 2.44 5.82 -8.41
N SER A 18 2.54 5.41 -7.16
CA SER A 18 2.13 6.22 -6.01
C SER A 18 3.28 7.00 -5.37
N GLY A 19 4.52 6.62 -5.63
CA GLY A 19 5.71 7.38 -5.24
C GLY A 19 5.87 8.68 -6.03
N GLY A 20 6.42 9.71 -5.41
CA GLY A 20 6.74 10.98 -6.05
C GLY A 20 7.96 10.86 -6.96
N PRO A 21 7.91 11.43 -8.17
CA PRO A 21 9.06 11.49 -9.07
C PRO A 21 10.19 12.39 -8.55
N GLY A 22 11.41 12.10 -8.97
CA GLY A 22 12.60 12.89 -8.64
C GLY A 22 13.82 12.25 -9.28
N GLU A 23 15.01 12.77 -8.99
CA GLU A 23 16.27 12.08 -9.28
C GLU A 23 16.25 10.68 -8.61
N TYR A 24 15.78 10.66 -7.36
CA TYR A 24 15.42 9.46 -6.63
C TYR A 24 13.92 9.47 -6.38
N SER A 25 13.23 8.51 -6.99
CA SER A 25 11.77 8.38 -6.81
C SER A 25 11.43 7.91 -5.41
N GLY A 26 10.36 8.44 -4.85
CA GLY A 26 9.80 7.95 -3.59
C GLY A 26 9.24 6.54 -3.73
N GLY A 27 9.20 5.79 -2.64
CA GLY A 27 8.64 4.44 -2.60
C GLY A 27 7.14 4.43 -2.88
N ASN A 28 6.66 3.35 -3.48
CA ASN A 28 5.23 3.13 -3.67
C ASN A 28 4.53 2.81 -2.35
N GLY A 29 3.31 3.28 -2.20
CA GLY A 29 2.41 2.85 -1.14
C GLY A 29 1.91 1.42 -1.37
N VAL A 30 1.00 0.98 -0.50
CA VAL A 30 0.36 -0.34 -0.59
C VAL A 30 -1.15 -0.22 -0.69
N VAL A 31 -1.76 -1.22 -1.31
CA VAL A 31 -3.20 -1.48 -1.26
C VAL A 31 -3.45 -2.60 -0.27
N ARG A 32 -4.46 -2.44 0.57
CA ARG A 32 -4.99 -3.50 1.41
C ARG A 32 -6.51 -3.47 1.29
N ASP A 33 -7.09 -4.58 0.87
CA ASP A 33 -8.53 -4.75 0.72
C ASP A 33 -9.01 -5.83 1.70
N LEU A 34 -9.83 -5.43 2.65
CA LEU A 34 -10.37 -6.27 3.70
C LEU A 34 -11.87 -6.40 3.53
N GLU A 35 -12.38 -7.62 3.46
CA GLU A 35 -13.81 -7.92 3.54
C GLU A 35 -14.16 -8.39 4.95
N PHE A 36 -15.27 -7.90 5.47
CA PHE A 36 -15.77 -8.25 6.80
C PHE A 36 -16.82 -9.36 6.68
N LEU A 37 -16.62 -10.46 7.41
CA LEU A 37 -17.53 -11.61 7.40
C LEU A 37 -18.67 -11.46 8.41
N GLU A 38 -18.47 -10.63 9.43
CA GLU A 38 -19.42 -10.34 10.50
C GLU A 38 -19.43 -8.84 10.79
N PRO A 39 -20.50 -8.31 11.40
CA PRO A 39 -20.53 -6.91 11.82
C PRO A 39 -19.40 -6.61 12.81
N ILE A 40 -18.60 -5.58 12.50
CA ILE A 40 -17.47 -5.17 13.36
C ILE A 40 -17.33 -3.65 13.37
N GLN A 41 -16.99 -3.10 14.51
CA GLN A 41 -16.59 -1.71 14.60
C GLN A 41 -15.10 -1.57 14.27
N ILE A 42 -14.79 -0.67 13.35
CA ILE A 42 -13.41 -0.30 13.02
C ILE A 42 -13.14 1.15 13.37
N SER A 43 -11.90 1.43 13.76
CA SER A 43 -11.39 2.78 13.91
C SER A 43 -10.18 2.98 13.00
N LEU A 44 -10.21 4.06 12.24
CA LEU A 44 -9.12 4.46 11.36
C LEU A 44 -8.42 5.68 11.92
N LEU A 45 -7.10 5.62 11.97
CA LEU A 45 -6.22 6.75 12.25
C LEU A 45 -5.10 6.72 11.23
N THR A 46 -5.21 7.55 10.21
CA THR A 46 -4.30 7.56 9.06
C THR A 46 -3.95 8.98 8.67
N GLU A 47 -2.76 9.18 8.13
CA GLU A 47 -2.26 10.48 7.71
C GLU A 47 -2.16 10.58 6.18
N ARG A 48 -1.90 11.79 5.69
CA ARG A 48 -1.70 12.07 4.26
C ARG A 48 -2.90 11.71 3.36
N ARG A 49 -4.15 11.93 3.85
CA ARG A 49 -5.39 11.75 3.07
C ARG A 49 -5.90 13.04 2.46
N SER A 50 -5.45 14.20 2.98
CA SER A 50 -5.82 15.53 2.49
C SER A 50 -4.65 16.32 1.91
N ARG A 51 -3.42 15.92 2.21
CA ARG A 51 -2.20 16.53 1.67
C ARG A 51 -1.25 15.44 1.21
N ALA A 52 -0.75 15.58 -0.02
CA ALA A 52 0.25 14.69 -0.56
C ALA A 52 1.56 14.75 0.26
N PRO A 53 2.29 13.62 0.41
CA PRO A 53 3.66 13.68 0.85
C PRO A 53 4.48 14.51 -0.12
N TYR A 54 5.17 15.52 0.39
CA TYR A 54 5.98 16.41 -0.43
C TYR A 54 7.30 15.79 -0.84
N GLY A 55 7.85 16.21 -1.97
CA GLY A 55 9.21 15.89 -2.36
C GLY A 55 10.22 16.87 -1.76
N LEU A 56 11.49 16.53 -1.79
CA LEU A 56 12.60 17.33 -1.27
C LEU A 56 13.64 17.61 -2.37
N ALA A 57 14.42 18.66 -2.20
CA ALA A 57 15.50 19.06 -3.12
C ALA A 57 15.04 19.17 -4.60
N GLY A 58 13.80 19.56 -4.85
CA GLY A 58 13.24 19.67 -6.20
C GLY A 58 12.52 18.42 -6.71
N GLY A 59 12.41 17.37 -5.87
CA GLY A 59 11.57 16.22 -6.15
C GLY A 59 10.07 16.54 -6.05
N GLU A 60 9.25 15.75 -6.71
CA GLU A 60 7.80 15.92 -6.79
C GLU A 60 7.06 15.21 -5.65
N PRO A 61 5.82 15.64 -5.31
CA PRO A 61 5.01 14.99 -4.31
C PRO A 61 4.50 13.62 -4.77
N ALA A 62 4.26 12.74 -3.80
CA ALA A 62 3.64 11.44 -4.01
C ALA A 62 2.10 11.54 -4.10
N LYS A 63 1.44 10.44 -4.47
CA LYS A 63 -0.02 10.34 -4.39
C LYS A 63 -0.48 10.23 -2.94
N MET A 64 -1.56 10.93 -2.61
CA MET A 64 -2.23 10.85 -1.30
C MET A 64 -2.78 9.44 -1.04
N GLY A 65 -2.89 9.09 0.22
CA GLY A 65 -3.62 7.88 0.62
C GLY A 65 -5.14 8.07 0.50
N ILE A 66 -5.85 6.97 0.35
CA ILE A 66 -7.31 6.93 0.24
C ILE A 66 -7.83 5.77 1.10
N ASN A 67 -8.86 6.04 1.90
CA ASN A 67 -9.57 5.03 2.68
C ASN A 67 -10.99 4.94 2.13
N THR A 68 -11.33 3.84 1.48
CA THR A 68 -12.64 3.64 0.84
C THR A 68 -13.40 2.53 1.54
N TRP A 69 -14.58 2.84 2.03
CA TRP A 69 -15.56 1.85 2.44
C TRP A 69 -16.44 1.48 1.24
N ILE A 70 -16.47 0.22 0.90
CA ILE A 70 -17.38 -0.34 -0.10
C ILE A 70 -18.51 -1.01 0.70
N LYS A 71 -19.60 -0.30 0.83
CA LYS A 71 -20.79 -0.74 1.57
C LYS A 71 -21.69 -1.56 0.66
N GLN A 72 -22.11 -2.72 1.13
CA GLN A 72 -23.14 -3.51 0.49
C GLN A 72 -24.52 -2.95 0.88
N THR A 73 -25.39 -2.74 -0.11
CA THR A 73 -26.78 -2.35 0.15
C THR A 73 -27.69 -3.56 0.08
N THR A 74 -28.84 -3.49 0.74
CA THR A 74 -29.87 -4.55 0.75
C THR A 74 -30.41 -4.88 -0.65
N GLU A 75 -30.24 -3.98 -1.62
CA GLU A 75 -30.66 -4.14 -3.02
C GLU A 75 -29.56 -4.79 -3.89
N GLY A 76 -28.48 -5.30 -3.30
CA GLY A 76 -27.35 -5.88 -4.05
C GLY A 76 -26.45 -4.86 -4.76
N GLN A 77 -26.67 -3.57 -4.54
CA GLN A 77 -25.82 -2.51 -5.06
C GLN A 77 -24.66 -2.23 -4.09
N THR A 78 -23.56 -1.72 -4.61
CA THR A 78 -22.43 -1.28 -3.80
C THR A 78 -22.32 0.24 -3.78
N ARG A 79 -22.12 0.81 -2.60
CA ARG A 79 -21.84 2.24 -2.42
C ARG A 79 -20.42 2.45 -1.95
N ARG A 80 -19.68 3.33 -2.59
CA ARG A 80 -18.32 3.73 -2.18
C ARG A 80 -18.38 5.00 -1.34
N VAL A 81 -17.76 4.96 -0.16
CA VAL A 81 -17.70 6.09 0.78
C VAL A 81 -16.23 6.35 1.11
N ASN A 82 -15.77 7.58 0.91
CA ASN A 82 -14.44 7.99 1.37
C ASN A 82 -14.51 8.32 2.87
N LEU A 83 -13.72 7.60 3.67
CA LEU A 83 -13.70 7.75 5.13
C LEU A 83 -12.74 8.85 5.62
N GLY A 84 -11.95 9.44 4.73
CA GLY A 84 -10.94 10.42 5.11
C GLY A 84 -9.81 9.81 5.95
N GLY A 85 -9.14 10.65 6.76
CA GLY A 85 -7.98 10.24 7.56
C GLY A 85 -8.34 9.61 8.91
N LYS A 86 -9.47 10.01 9.48
CA LYS A 86 -9.94 9.58 10.81
C LYS A 86 -11.42 9.22 10.71
N ALA A 87 -11.77 8.01 11.11
CA ALA A 87 -13.14 7.56 11.12
C ALA A 87 -13.32 6.42 12.12
N ALA A 88 -14.50 6.36 12.74
CA ALA A 88 -14.98 5.21 13.48
C ALA A 88 -16.32 4.80 12.86
N VAL A 89 -16.39 3.59 12.31
CA VAL A 89 -17.56 3.11 11.56
C VAL A 89 -17.87 1.66 11.89
N HIS A 90 -19.13 1.29 11.79
CA HIS A 90 -19.60 -0.07 11.90
C HIS A 90 -19.71 -0.67 10.51
N MET A 91 -18.91 -1.68 10.23
CA MET A 91 -18.96 -2.48 9.02
C MET A 91 -20.01 -3.57 9.19
N ALA A 92 -20.81 -3.81 8.18
CA ALA A 92 -21.70 -4.97 8.11
C ALA A 92 -20.95 -6.17 7.47
N ALA A 93 -21.52 -7.36 7.61
CA ALA A 93 -21.05 -8.52 6.87
C ALA A 93 -21.14 -8.26 5.34
N GLY A 94 -20.09 -8.59 4.59
CA GLY A 94 -19.95 -8.33 3.17
C GLY A 94 -19.41 -6.93 2.82
N ASP A 95 -19.32 -6.00 3.77
CA ASP A 95 -18.67 -4.72 3.54
C ASP A 95 -17.17 -4.91 3.32
N ARG A 96 -16.56 -4.00 2.56
CA ARG A 96 -15.11 -4.01 2.33
C ARG A 96 -14.48 -2.68 2.70
N LEU A 97 -13.27 -2.74 3.23
CA LEU A 97 -12.42 -1.58 3.48
C LEU A 97 -11.17 -1.65 2.60
N VAL A 98 -11.09 -0.73 1.64
CA VAL A 98 -9.92 -0.60 0.77
C VAL A 98 -9.04 0.53 1.30
N LEU A 99 -7.88 0.18 1.80
CA LEU A 99 -6.86 1.10 2.29
C LEU A 99 -5.77 1.25 1.23
N GLN A 100 -5.64 2.43 0.67
CA GLN A 100 -4.54 2.79 -0.21
C GLN A 100 -3.62 3.75 0.55
N THR A 101 -2.42 3.29 0.91
CA THR A 101 -1.48 4.17 1.59
C THR A 101 -0.88 5.20 0.62
N PRO A 102 -0.42 6.35 1.11
CA PRO A 102 0.33 7.27 0.27
C PRO A 102 1.66 6.65 -0.17
N GLY A 103 2.24 7.18 -1.24
CA GLY A 103 3.64 6.94 -1.56
C GLY A 103 4.57 7.86 -0.76
N GLY A 104 5.88 7.68 -0.90
CA GLY A 104 6.91 8.62 -0.45
C GLY A 104 7.15 9.72 -1.47
N GLY A 105 7.47 10.95 -1.05
CA GLY A 105 7.88 12.03 -1.94
C GLY A 105 9.21 11.72 -2.63
N GLY A 106 9.46 12.31 -3.82
CA GLY A 106 10.71 12.20 -4.55
C GLY A 106 11.80 13.10 -3.95
N TRP A 107 13.03 12.79 -4.27
CA TRP A 107 14.21 13.60 -3.93
C TRP A 107 14.94 14.04 -5.20
N GLY A 108 15.41 15.28 -5.21
CA GLY A 108 16.17 15.84 -6.33
C GLY A 108 15.30 16.18 -7.53
N LYS A 109 15.82 17.02 -8.42
CA LYS A 109 15.12 17.38 -9.66
C LYS A 109 15.04 16.15 -10.57
N LYS A 110 13.88 15.94 -11.18
CA LYS A 110 13.69 14.89 -12.18
C LYS A 110 14.64 15.13 -13.36
N VAL A 111 15.46 14.14 -13.66
CA VAL A 111 16.30 14.14 -14.85
C VAL A 111 15.48 13.55 -16.00
N GLU A 112 15.39 14.26 -17.14
CA GLU A 112 14.70 13.75 -18.32
C GLU A 112 15.33 12.40 -18.75
N GLY A 113 14.49 11.37 -18.90
CA GLY A 113 14.94 10.02 -19.23
C GLY A 113 15.15 9.09 -18.04
N ALA A 114 15.06 9.55 -16.79
CA ALA A 114 15.07 8.68 -15.63
C ALA A 114 13.75 7.90 -15.54
N LYS A 115 13.86 6.56 -15.58
CA LYS A 115 12.69 5.69 -15.36
C LYS A 115 12.13 5.92 -13.96
N ALA A 116 10.82 6.07 -13.85
CA ALA A 116 10.08 6.35 -12.61
C ALA A 116 10.17 5.26 -11.51
N ASN A 117 10.95 4.23 -11.71
CA ASN A 117 11.14 3.15 -10.75
C ASN A 117 12.54 3.23 -10.15
N GLY A 118 12.59 3.78 -8.98
CA GLY A 118 13.59 3.97 -7.98
C GLY A 118 14.82 3.07 -7.85
N ILE A 119 15.43 2.65 -8.94
CA ILE A 119 16.80 2.14 -8.98
C ILE A 119 17.50 2.87 -10.12
N ALA A 120 17.71 4.18 -9.94
CA ALA A 120 18.68 4.91 -10.73
C ALA A 120 20.08 4.37 -10.36
N ASN A 121 20.92 4.17 -11.36
CA ASN A 121 22.34 3.86 -11.25
C ASN A 121 22.73 2.41 -10.92
N GLY A 122 22.06 1.41 -11.46
CA GLY A 122 22.63 0.05 -11.45
C GLY A 122 22.88 -0.56 -10.06
N TYR A 123 22.42 0.10 -8.99
CA TYR A 123 22.42 -0.48 -7.66
C TYR A 123 21.45 -1.65 -7.65
N LYS A 124 21.98 -2.82 -7.91
CA LYS A 124 21.29 -4.07 -7.53
C LYS A 124 21.51 -4.20 -6.03
N PRO A 125 20.47 -4.05 -5.19
CA PRO A 125 20.63 -4.37 -3.79
C PRO A 125 21.13 -5.81 -3.73
N GLN A 126 22.38 -6.01 -3.29
CA GLN A 126 22.84 -7.34 -2.92
C GLN A 126 22.06 -7.72 -1.65
N TRP A 127 20.85 -8.19 -1.87
CA TRP A 127 20.08 -8.76 -0.78
C TRP A 127 20.63 -10.14 -0.50
N GLU A 128 21.25 -10.29 0.65
CA GLU A 128 21.68 -11.58 1.16
C GLU A 128 20.65 -12.05 2.18
N ALA A 129 20.10 -13.22 1.97
CA ALA A 129 19.22 -13.85 2.94
C ALA A 129 20.00 -14.11 4.23
N ARG A 130 19.45 -13.75 5.39
CA ARG A 130 20.05 -13.96 6.71
C ARG A 130 19.11 -14.75 7.60
N GLY A 131 19.66 -15.59 8.48
CA GLY A 131 18.89 -16.42 9.38
C GLY A 131 18.12 -17.53 8.67
N SER A 132 16.89 -17.80 9.10
CA SER A 132 16.06 -18.86 8.54
C SER A 132 15.72 -18.72 7.05
N LEU A 133 15.75 -17.49 6.52
CA LEU A 133 15.60 -17.23 5.09
C LEU A 133 16.84 -17.64 4.29
N ALA A 134 18.05 -17.49 4.86
CA ALA A 134 19.28 -17.96 4.23
C ALA A 134 19.29 -19.49 4.13
N GLU A 135 18.90 -20.18 5.19
CA GLU A 135 18.80 -21.64 5.22
C GLU A 135 17.78 -22.14 4.20
N LYS A 136 16.63 -21.49 4.11
CA LYS A 136 15.58 -21.82 3.14
C LYS A 136 16.07 -21.63 1.69
N SER A 137 16.73 -20.51 1.38
CA SER A 137 17.25 -20.24 0.03
C SER A 137 18.36 -21.20 -0.37
N MET A 138 19.22 -21.60 0.57
CA MET A 138 20.26 -22.62 0.35
C MET A 138 19.64 -24.01 0.10
N ALA A 139 18.59 -24.36 0.85
CA ALA A 139 17.88 -25.61 0.64
C ALA A 139 17.19 -25.65 -0.73
N GLU A 140 16.51 -24.57 -1.14
CA GLU A 140 15.86 -24.46 -2.45
C GLU A 140 16.88 -24.55 -3.60
N ALA A 141 18.07 -23.95 -3.47
CA ALA A 141 19.14 -24.04 -4.45
C ALA A 141 19.74 -25.46 -4.53
N ALA A 142 19.79 -26.19 -3.42
CA ALA A 142 20.30 -27.56 -3.39
C ALA A 142 19.35 -28.61 -3.99
N PHE A 143 18.03 -28.33 -3.99
CA PHE A 143 17.01 -29.22 -4.57
C PHE A 143 16.65 -28.88 -6.02
N GLY A 144 17.13 -27.76 -6.57
CA GLY A 144 16.86 -27.28 -7.92
C GLY A 144 18.01 -27.54 -8.93
N ALA A 145 19.04 -28.32 -8.56
CA ALA A 145 20.16 -28.68 -9.41
C ALA A 145 20.05 -30.12 -9.93
#